data_5447002e89e5a7aaffd4b2acf766926f
#
_entry.id   5447002e89e5a7aaffd4b2acf766926f
#
_cell.length_a   1.000
_cell.length_b   1.000
_cell.length_c   1.000
_cell.angle_alpha   90.00
_cell.angle_beta   90.00
_cell.angle_gamma   90.00
#
_symmetry.space_group_name_H-M   'P 1'
#
loop_
_entity.id
_entity.type
_entity.pdbx_description
1 polymer ?
#
loop_
_entity_poly.entity_id
_entity_poly.type
_entity_poly.pdbx_seq_one_letter_code
_entity_poly.pdbx_strand_id
1 'polypeptide(L)'
;EGGLSFHGGFLGVLTSFFIFSKKLKINFFDLADHIALAFPIGLGLVRIGNFLGGELIGRPTDLPWGMVFWSDSLQLVRHPSQLYQAFFEGLILFIILNWLSKKPRPRMFISGMFLTLYGSFRIFTESFRMPDAHIGFDFLDIITRGQLLSIPMVLAGLILIFLSRKKKNETVS
;
A
#
# COMPACT_ATOMS: atom_id res chain seq x y z
N GLU A 1 0.63 13.04 23.82
CA GLU A 1 0.41 12.92 22.36
C GLU A 1 0.82 11.54 21.91
N GLY A 2 -0.11 10.59 21.93
CA GLY A 2 0.14 9.20 21.56
C GLY A 2 -0.18 8.98 20.09
N GLY A 3 0.83 9.11 19.22
CA GLY A 3 0.74 8.64 17.83
C GLY A 3 0.97 7.13 17.76
N LEU A 4 0.08 6.39 17.08
CA LEU A 4 0.31 4.99 16.78
C LEU A 4 1.51 4.85 15.85
N SER A 5 2.56 4.14 16.30
CA SER A 5 3.74 3.89 15.45
C SER A 5 3.40 2.92 14.34
N PHE A 6 3.51 3.36 13.09
CA PHE A 6 3.39 2.48 11.92
C PHE A 6 4.33 1.27 12.00
N HIS A 7 5.57 1.48 12.42
CA HIS A 7 6.57 0.40 12.55
C HIS A 7 6.16 -0.63 13.61
N GLY A 8 5.62 -0.17 14.74
CA GLY A 8 5.10 -1.06 15.79
C GLY A 8 3.93 -1.90 15.29
N GLY A 9 2.97 -1.28 14.58
CA GLY A 9 1.85 -1.98 13.96
C GLY A 9 2.31 -3.01 12.92
N PHE A 10 3.23 -2.64 12.04
CA PHE A 10 3.78 -3.53 11.02
C PHE A 10 4.50 -4.75 11.62
N LEU A 11 5.38 -4.54 12.61
CA LEU A 11 6.04 -5.63 13.33
C LEU A 11 5.04 -6.53 14.06
N GLY A 12 4.01 -5.94 14.68
CA GLY A 12 2.92 -6.67 15.32
C GLY A 12 2.17 -7.58 14.35
N VAL A 13 1.83 -7.09 13.16
CA VAL A 13 1.17 -7.88 12.10
C VAL A 13 2.08 -9.03 11.63
N LEU A 14 3.34 -8.76 11.33
CA LEU A 14 4.29 -9.82 10.91
C LEU A 14 4.47 -10.88 11.99
N THR A 15 4.60 -10.47 13.26
CA THR A 15 4.70 -11.38 14.40
C THR A 15 3.44 -12.23 14.53
N SER A 16 2.26 -11.62 14.40
CA SER A 16 0.98 -12.34 14.42
C SER A 16 0.91 -13.37 13.30
N PHE A 17 1.28 -13.02 12.08
CA PHE A 17 1.31 -13.95 10.94
C PHE A 17 2.24 -15.14 11.20
N PHE A 18 3.41 -14.86 11.77
CA PHE A 18 4.36 -15.92 12.11
C PHE A 18 3.81 -16.87 13.18
N ILE A 19 3.23 -16.32 14.27
CA ILE A 19 2.62 -17.11 15.35
C ILE A 19 1.45 -17.94 14.80
N PHE A 20 0.54 -17.32 14.02
CA PHE A 20 -0.61 -18.01 13.46
C PHE A 20 -0.19 -19.12 12.48
N SER A 21 0.78 -18.87 11.62
CA SER A 21 1.27 -19.88 10.68
C SER A 21 1.83 -21.10 11.42
N LYS A 22 2.58 -20.89 12.50
CA LYS A 22 3.09 -21.96 13.36
C LYS A 22 1.97 -22.71 14.08
N LYS A 23 1.02 -21.98 14.69
CA LYS A 23 -0.11 -22.57 15.43
C LYS A 23 -1.01 -23.41 14.52
N LEU A 24 -1.30 -22.95 13.33
CA LEU A 24 -2.14 -23.64 12.35
C LEU A 24 -1.39 -24.67 11.51
N LYS A 25 -0.06 -24.79 11.68
CA LYS A 25 0.83 -25.68 10.90
C LYS A 25 0.72 -25.45 9.39
N ILE A 26 0.50 -24.20 8.96
CA ILE A 26 0.46 -23.78 7.56
C ILE A 26 1.72 -22.98 7.22
N ASN A 27 2.03 -22.88 5.95
CA ASN A 27 3.17 -22.07 5.53
C ASN A 27 2.84 -20.57 5.69
N PHE A 28 3.81 -19.79 6.15
CA PHE A 28 3.68 -18.33 6.31
C PHE A 28 3.18 -17.63 5.03
N PHE A 29 3.69 -18.01 3.87
CA PHE A 29 3.30 -17.40 2.61
C PHE A 29 1.91 -17.82 2.12
N ASP A 30 1.41 -18.99 2.51
CA ASP A 30 0.01 -19.36 2.22
C ASP A 30 -0.93 -18.43 2.97
N LEU A 31 -0.65 -18.15 4.24
CA LEU A 31 -1.39 -17.18 5.03
C LEU A 31 -1.28 -15.76 4.44
N ALA A 32 -0.06 -15.33 4.11
CA ALA A 32 0.19 -14.01 3.55
C ALA A 32 -0.54 -13.80 2.20
N ASP A 33 -0.54 -14.80 1.32
CA ASP A 33 -1.24 -14.74 0.03
C ASP A 33 -2.77 -14.57 0.22
N HIS A 34 -3.37 -15.25 1.19
CA HIS A 34 -4.79 -15.09 1.50
C HIS A 34 -5.13 -13.72 2.08
N ILE A 35 -4.31 -13.25 3.01
CA ILE A 35 -4.54 -11.94 3.65
C ILE A 35 -4.32 -10.80 2.64
N ALA A 36 -3.35 -10.92 1.74
CA ALA A 36 -3.10 -9.94 0.69
C ALA A 36 -4.33 -9.67 -0.20
N LEU A 37 -5.26 -10.61 -0.35
CA LEU A 37 -6.49 -10.41 -1.11
C LEU A 37 -7.48 -9.46 -0.44
N ALA A 38 -7.55 -9.47 0.89
CA ALA A 38 -8.49 -8.64 1.65
C ALA A 38 -7.88 -7.31 2.11
N PHE A 39 -6.56 -7.25 2.27
CA PHE A 39 -5.86 -6.11 2.84
C PHE A 39 -6.15 -4.76 2.13
N PRO A 40 -6.25 -4.71 0.78
CA PRO A 40 -6.56 -3.46 0.07
C PRO A 40 -7.88 -2.81 0.47
N ILE A 41 -8.89 -3.60 0.88
CA ILE A 41 -10.16 -3.04 1.38
C ILE A 41 -9.90 -2.17 2.62
N GLY A 42 -9.13 -2.69 3.57
CA GLY A 42 -8.76 -1.94 4.77
C GLY A 42 -7.99 -0.66 4.45
N LEU A 43 -7.03 -0.74 3.52
CA LEU A 43 -6.29 0.44 3.04
C LEU A 43 -7.24 1.49 2.46
N GLY A 44 -8.14 1.10 1.57
CA GLY A 44 -9.13 2.00 0.96
C GLY A 44 -10.02 2.68 2.00
N LEU A 45 -10.53 1.91 2.97
CA LEU A 45 -11.38 2.46 4.05
C LEU A 45 -10.63 3.47 4.92
N VAL A 46 -9.37 3.21 5.27
CA VAL A 46 -8.53 4.16 6.00
C VAL A 46 -8.36 5.47 5.21
N ARG A 47 -8.16 5.39 3.89
CA ARG A 47 -8.05 6.60 3.05
C ARG A 47 -9.34 7.38 2.97
N ILE A 48 -10.49 6.71 2.92
CA ILE A 48 -11.79 7.37 3.02
C ILE A 48 -11.94 8.04 4.39
N GLY A 49 -11.52 7.39 5.47
CA GLY A 49 -11.48 8.00 6.80
C GLY A 49 -10.62 9.27 6.85
N ASN A 50 -9.41 9.24 6.27
CA ASN A 50 -8.55 10.42 6.17
C ASN A 50 -9.21 11.55 5.35
N PHE A 51 -9.94 11.21 4.29
CA PHE A 51 -10.68 12.20 3.49
C PHE A 51 -11.78 12.88 4.32
N LEU A 52 -12.59 12.10 5.03
CA LEU A 52 -13.65 12.62 5.89
C LEU A 52 -13.10 13.45 7.07
N GLY A 53 -11.94 13.05 7.62
CA GLY A 53 -11.23 13.78 8.67
C GLY A 53 -10.45 15.01 8.18
N GLY A 54 -10.37 15.24 6.86
CA GLY A 54 -9.58 16.33 6.29
C GLY A 54 -8.08 16.16 6.49
N GLU A 55 -7.61 14.92 6.69
CA GLU A 55 -6.21 14.62 6.93
C GLU A 55 -5.46 14.28 5.63
N LEU A 56 -4.14 14.46 5.63
CA LEU A 56 -3.25 14.07 4.52
C LEU A 56 -3.68 14.65 3.17
N ILE A 57 -4.05 15.93 3.16
CA ILE A 57 -4.53 16.66 1.98
C ILE A 57 -3.48 16.70 0.86
N GLY A 58 -3.94 16.90 -0.36
CA GLY A 58 -3.10 16.96 -1.54
C GLY A 58 -2.42 18.31 -1.76
N ARG A 59 -1.57 18.34 -2.77
CA ARG A 59 -0.94 19.59 -3.27
C ARG A 59 -2.01 20.53 -3.86
N PRO A 60 -1.76 21.85 -3.89
CA PRO A 60 -2.61 22.78 -4.61
C PRO A 60 -2.76 22.39 -6.09
N THR A 61 -3.96 22.65 -6.67
CA THR A 61 -4.26 22.28 -8.05
C THR A 61 -5.29 23.23 -8.65
N ASP A 62 -5.21 23.42 -9.96
CA ASP A 62 -6.22 24.17 -10.74
C ASP A 62 -7.19 23.22 -11.48
N LEU A 63 -7.14 21.92 -11.21
CA LEU A 63 -8.00 20.94 -11.85
C LEU A 63 -9.45 21.09 -11.38
N PRO A 64 -10.45 20.85 -12.27
CA PRO A 64 -11.87 21.12 -11.98
C PRO A 64 -12.47 20.25 -10.85
N TRP A 65 -11.79 19.17 -10.47
CA TRP A 65 -12.19 18.31 -9.33
C TRP A 65 -11.36 18.57 -8.07
N GLY A 66 -10.54 19.64 -8.06
CA GLY A 66 -9.87 20.09 -6.85
C GLY A 66 -10.89 20.48 -5.78
N MET A 67 -10.53 20.29 -4.51
CA MET A 67 -11.42 20.51 -3.37
C MET A 67 -10.76 21.40 -2.33
N VAL A 68 -11.55 22.24 -1.66
CA VAL A 68 -11.11 23.00 -0.49
C VAL A 68 -11.40 22.15 0.76
N PHE A 69 -10.37 21.90 1.55
CA PHE A 69 -10.50 21.13 2.78
C PHE A 69 -10.69 22.07 3.97
N TRP A 70 -11.63 21.75 4.85
CA TRP A 70 -11.91 22.52 6.06
C TRP A 70 -10.72 22.57 7.02
N SER A 71 -9.84 21.57 6.99
CA SER A 71 -8.63 21.47 7.79
C SER A 71 -7.44 22.27 7.22
N ASP A 72 -7.54 22.77 5.98
CA ASP A 72 -6.49 23.56 5.35
C ASP A 72 -6.56 25.01 5.82
N SER A 73 -5.56 25.46 6.57
CA SER A 73 -5.46 26.85 7.04
C SER A 73 -5.36 27.88 5.91
N LEU A 74 -4.87 27.46 4.74
CA LEU A 74 -4.70 28.31 3.57
C LEU A 74 -5.95 28.33 2.66
N GLN A 75 -6.93 27.45 2.92
CA GLN A 75 -8.17 27.32 2.14
C GLN A 75 -7.94 27.24 0.61
N LEU A 76 -6.84 26.57 0.21
CA LEU A 76 -6.51 26.42 -1.21
C LEU A 76 -7.29 25.26 -1.83
N VAL A 77 -7.51 25.34 -3.15
CA VAL A 77 -8.02 24.21 -3.93
C VAL A 77 -6.91 23.17 -4.06
N ARG A 78 -7.17 21.95 -3.61
CA ARG A 78 -6.17 20.87 -3.54
C ARG A 78 -6.65 19.58 -4.18
N HIS A 79 -5.71 18.73 -4.60
CA HIS A 79 -6.01 17.37 -5.00
C HIS A 79 -6.65 16.60 -3.84
N PRO A 80 -7.76 15.87 -4.05
CA PRO A 80 -8.27 14.90 -3.08
C PRO A 80 -7.42 13.63 -3.09
N SER A 81 -6.15 13.77 -2.69
CA SER A 81 -5.13 12.70 -2.77
C SER A 81 -5.54 11.43 -2.02
N GLN A 82 -6.32 11.57 -0.94
CA GLN A 82 -6.87 10.46 -0.18
C GLN A 82 -7.81 9.59 -1.04
N LEU A 83 -8.63 10.22 -1.90
CA LEU A 83 -9.51 9.50 -2.82
C LEU A 83 -8.73 8.78 -3.93
N TYR A 84 -7.64 9.39 -4.42
CA TYR A 84 -6.76 8.70 -5.37
C TYR A 84 -6.13 7.48 -4.73
N GLN A 85 -5.65 7.58 -3.49
CA GLN A 85 -5.11 6.46 -2.74
C GLN A 85 -6.18 5.38 -2.48
N ALA A 86 -7.39 5.76 -2.07
CA ALA A 86 -8.50 4.83 -1.88
C ALA A 86 -8.84 4.07 -3.17
N PHE A 87 -8.81 4.77 -4.31
CA PHE A 87 -9.08 4.18 -5.61
C PHE A 87 -7.97 3.22 -6.06
N PHE A 88 -6.71 3.66 -6.08
CA PHE A 88 -5.60 2.84 -6.60
C PHE A 88 -5.12 1.78 -5.59
N GLU A 89 -4.83 2.19 -4.33
CA GLU A 89 -4.28 1.32 -3.29
C GLU A 89 -5.38 0.44 -2.64
N GLY A 90 -6.64 0.86 -2.71
CA GLY A 90 -7.82 0.13 -2.25
C GLY A 90 -8.49 -0.64 -3.38
N LEU A 91 -9.35 0.03 -4.15
CA LEU A 91 -10.26 -0.62 -5.08
C LEU A 91 -9.56 -1.34 -6.23
N ILE A 92 -8.69 -0.66 -6.98
CA ILE A 92 -8.01 -1.25 -8.15
C ILE A 92 -7.11 -2.41 -7.73
N LEU A 93 -6.33 -2.21 -6.67
CA LEU A 93 -5.48 -3.26 -6.12
C LEU A 93 -6.29 -4.49 -5.70
N PHE A 94 -7.42 -4.30 -5.01
CA PHE A 94 -8.34 -5.37 -4.65
C PHE A 94 -8.84 -6.15 -5.86
N ILE A 95 -9.33 -5.44 -6.89
CA ILE A 95 -9.84 -6.04 -8.11
C ILE A 95 -8.76 -6.87 -8.80
N ILE A 96 -7.55 -6.32 -8.98
CA ILE A 96 -6.45 -7.01 -9.67
C ILE A 96 -6.05 -8.28 -8.91
N LEU A 97 -5.84 -8.21 -7.60
CA LEU A 97 -5.40 -9.36 -6.81
C LEU A 97 -6.45 -10.47 -6.80
N ASN A 98 -7.72 -10.12 -6.62
CA ASN A 98 -8.81 -11.10 -6.65
C ASN A 98 -9.01 -11.70 -8.04
N TRP A 99 -8.81 -10.92 -9.11
CA TRP A 99 -8.83 -11.45 -10.48
C TRP A 99 -7.67 -12.42 -10.73
N LEU A 100 -6.47 -12.10 -10.26
CA LEU A 100 -5.29 -12.97 -10.37
C LEU A 100 -5.45 -14.27 -9.57
N SER A 101 -6.14 -14.25 -8.44
CA SER A 101 -6.37 -15.41 -7.57
C SER A 101 -7.41 -16.39 -8.12
N LYS A 102 -8.20 -16.02 -9.13
CA LYS A 102 -9.17 -16.93 -9.78
C LYS A 102 -8.53 -18.17 -10.42
N LYS A 103 -7.24 -18.08 -10.75
CA LYS A 103 -6.45 -19.22 -11.25
C LYS A 103 -5.48 -19.66 -10.17
N PRO A 104 -5.21 -20.98 -10.03
CA PRO A 104 -4.20 -21.47 -9.11
C PRO A 104 -2.85 -20.77 -9.34
N ARG A 105 -2.29 -20.20 -8.29
CA ARG A 105 -1.02 -19.48 -8.34
C ARG A 105 0.01 -20.16 -7.44
N PRO A 106 1.29 -20.11 -7.80
CA PRO A 106 2.32 -20.60 -6.91
C PRO A 106 2.33 -19.77 -5.61
N ARG A 107 2.75 -20.39 -4.52
CA ARG A 107 2.98 -19.72 -3.23
C ARG A 107 3.86 -18.50 -3.38
N MET A 108 3.65 -17.45 -2.61
CA MET A 108 4.30 -16.13 -2.65
C MET A 108 3.88 -15.22 -3.82
N PHE A 109 3.12 -15.73 -4.80
CA PHE A 109 2.80 -14.95 -5.99
C PHE A 109 1.87 -13.79 -5.69
N ILE A 110 0.79 -14.03 -4.94
CA ILE A 110 -0.21 -12.99 -4.60
C ILE A 110 0.42 -11.94 -3.66
N SER A 111 1.18 -12.37 -2.65
CA SER A 111 1.93 -11.45 -1.78
C SER A 111 2.94 -10.61 -2.55
N GLY A 112 3.66 -11.23 -3.49
CA GLY A 112 4.58 -10.51 -4.38
C GLY A 112 3.87 -9.49 -5.26
N MET A 113 2.73 -9.85 -5.86
CA MET A 113 1.90 -8.94 -6.65
C MET A 113 1.35 -7.79 -5.80
N PHE A 114 0.89 -8.10 -4.57
CA PHE A 114 0.46 -7.06 -3.62
C PHE A 114 1.56 -6.03 -3.37
N LEU A 115 2.76 -6.47 -2.98
CA LEU A 115 3.87 -5.55 -2.69
C LEU A 115 4.28 -4.73 -3.92
N THR A 116 4.35 -5.36 -5.09
CA THR A 116 4.73 -4.69 -6.33
C THR A 116 3.71 -3.63 -6.74
N LEU A 117 2.43 -4.00 -6.80
CA LEU A 117 1.37 -3.10 -7.24
C LEU A 117 1.11 -2.00 -6.21
N TYR A 118 1.03 -2.34 -4.92
CA TYR A 118 0.85 -1.36 -3.87
C TYR A 118 1.99 -0.33 -3.85
N GLY A 119 3.26 -0.79 -3.89
CA GLY A 119 4.40 0.11 -3.93
C GLY A 119 4.39 1.01 -5.17
N SER A 120 4.03 0.48 -6.34
CA SER A 120 3.91 1.27 -7.58
C SER A 120 2.79 2.30 -7.50
N PHE A 121 1.60 1.92 -7.03
CA PHE A 121 0.48 2.84 -6.83
C PHE A 121 0.82 3.90 -5.78
N ARG A 122 1.52 3.52 -4.72
CA ARG A 122 1.97 4.45 -3.68
C ARG A 122 2.94 5.49 -4.24
N ILE A 123 3.93 5.09 -5.05
CA ILE A 123 4.84 6.02 -5.74
C ILE A 123 4.05 7.01 -6.60
N PHE A 124 3.07 6.51 -7.34
CA PHE A 124 2.24 7.35 -8.21
C PHE A 124 1.35 8.32 -7.40
N THR A 125 0.60 7.83 -6.43
CA THR A 125 -0.36 8.65 -5.66
C THR A 125 0.33 9.65 -4.74
N GLU A 126 1.54 9.35 -4.26
CA GLU A 126 2.34 10.26 -3.44
C GLU A 126 2.73 11.54 -4.19
N SER A 127 2.78 11.51 -5.52
CA SER A 127 3.06 12.71 -6.34
C SER A 127 1.99 13.80 -6.18
N PHE A 128 0.77 13.43 -5.81
CA PHE A 128 -0.36 14.34 -5.59
C PHE A 128 -0.55 14.74 -4.13
N ARG A 129 0.15 14.08 -3.21
CA ARG A 129 0.04 14.35 -1.78
C ARG A 129 0.93 15.53 -1.38
N MET A 130 0.46 16.36 -0.45
CA MET A 130 1.29 17.36 0.20
C MET A 130 2.26 16.65 1.15
N PRO A 131 3.58 16.87 1.05
CA PRO A 131 4.53 16.35 2.04
C PRO A 131 4.20 16.86 3.44
N ASP A 132 4.43 16.02 4.46
CA ASP A 132 4.21 16.41 5.85
C ASP A 132 5.15 17.57 6.23
N ALA A 133 4.60 18.68 6.75
CA ALA A 133 5.33 19.93 6.97
C ALA A 133 6.59 19.82 7.85
N HIS A 134 6.63 18.81 8.73
CA HIS A 134 7.78 18.57 9.64
C HIS A 134 8.81 17.59 9.08
N ILE A 135 8.57 16.97 7.91
CA ILE A 135 9.47 16.00 7.29
C ILE A 135 10.02 16.54 5.97
N GLY A 136 9.23 17.29 5.20
CA GLY A 136 9.61 17.82 3.88
C GLY A 136 9.91 16.73 2.84
N PHE A 137 10.84 17.03 1.94
CA PHE A 137 11.40 16.08 0.98
C PHE A 137 12.68 15.45 1.54
N ASP A 138 12.85 14.14 1.43
CA ASP A 138 13.99 13.41 2.00
C ASP A 138 15.25 13.46 1.11
N PHE A 139 15.13 13.63 -0.21
CA PHE A 139 16.27 13.57 -1.13
C PHE A 139 16.15 14.59 -2.25
N LEU A 140 17.08 15.54 -2.32
CA LEU A 140 17.19 16.59 -3.34
C LEU A 140 15.88 17.38 -3.58
N ASP A 141 15.02 17.51 -2.59
CA ASP A 141 13.69 18.15 -2.68
C ASP A 141 12.74 17.56 -3.75
N ILE A 142 13.02 16.33 -4.24
CA ILE A 142 12.27 15.68 -5.32
C ILE A 142 11.50 14.46 -4.81
N ILE A 143 12.09 13.64 -3.93
CA ILE A 143 11.53 12.34 -3.51
C ILE A 143 10.94 12.47 -2.11
N THR A 144 9.68 12.06 -1.95
CA THR A 144 9.05 11.99 -0.63
C THR A 144 9.46 10.71 0.10
N ARG A 145 9.39 10.74 1.43
CA ARG A 145 9.63 9.54 2.26
C ARG A 145 8.73 8.36 1.89
N GLY A 146 7.49 8.64 1.50
CA GLY A 146 6.55 7.61 1.04
C GLY A 146 7.03 6.91 -0.25
N GLN A 147 7.58 7.66 -1.20
CA GLN A 147 8.18 7.11 -2.41
C GLN A 147 9.44 6.30 -2.11
N LEU A 148 10.33 6.82 -1.28
CA LEU A 148 11.58 6.15 -0.91
C LEU A 148 11.31 4.78 -0.24
N LEU A 149 10.35 4.70 0.68
CA LEU A 149 9.97 3.46 1.35
C LEU A 149 9.22 2.48 0.43
N SER A 150 8.62 2.96 -0.66
CA SER A 150 7.90 2.12 -1.61
C SER A 150 8.82 1.37 -2.58
N ILE A 151 10.02 1.92 -2.87
CA ILE A 151 10.99 1.27 -3.76
C ILE A 151 11.41 -0.13 -3.24
N PRO A 152 11.87 -0.29 -1.98
CA PRO A 152 12.19 -1.61 -1.45
C PRO A 152 11.01 -2.58 -1.47
N MET A 153 9.77 -2.08 -1.29
CA MET A 153 8.57 -2.91 -1.38
C MET A 153 8.36 -3.47 -2.80
N VAL A 154 8.51 -2.63 -3.82
CA VAL A 154 8.44 -3.07 -5.23
C VAL A 154 9.50 -4.12 -5.52
N LEU A 155 10.74 -3.90 -5.10
CA LEU A 155 11.84 -4.83 -5.30
C LEU A 155 11.58 -6.17 -4.58
N ALA A 156 11.15 -6.14 -3.32
CA ALA A 156 10.79 -7.34 -2.57
C ALA A 156 9.63 -8.10 -3.25
N GLY A 157 8.62 -7.39 -3.75
CA GLY A 157 7.52 -7.98 -4.49
C GLY A 157 7.98 -8.71 -5.76
N LEU A 158 8.85 -8.08 -6.56
CA LEU A 158 9.42 -8.68 -7.76
C LEU A 158 10.26 -9.92 -7.43
N ILE A 159 11.06 -9.89 -6.36
CA ILE A 159 11.82 -11.04 -5.88
C ILE A 159 10.88 -12.20 -5.50
N LEU A 160 9.81 -11.94 -4.74
CA LEU A 160 8.83 -12.96 -4.38
C LEU A 160 8.15 -13.58 -5.61
N ILE A 161 7.79 -12.78 -6.61
CA ILE A 161 7.21 -13.26 -7.87
C ILE A 161 8.21 -14.16 -8.61
N PHE A 162 9.47 -13.75 -8.68
CA PHE A 162 10.52 -14.54 -9.33
C PHE A 162 10.72 -15.89 -8.62
N LEU A 163 10.86 -15.89 -7.29
CA LEU A 163 11.03 -17.09 -6.49
C LEU A 163 9.82 -18.03 -6.57
N SER A 164 8.62 -17.48 -6.65
CA SER A 164 7.38 -18.26 -6.80
C SER A 164 7.35 -19.04 -8.11
N ARG A 165 7.84 -18.45 -9.21
CA ARG A 165 7.91 -19.09 -10.52
C ARG A 165 8.98 -20.20 -10.57
N LYS A 166 10.12 -19.97 -9.95
CA LYS A 166 11.20 -20.98 -9.87
C LYS A 166 10.74 -22.25 -9.18
N LYS A 167 10.08 -22.13 -8.01
CA LYS A 167 9.55 -23.28 -7.27
C LYS A 167 8.50 -24.09 -8.05
N LYS A 168 7.68 -23.44 -8.89
CA LYS A 168 6.71 -24.14 -9.74
C LYS A 168 7.40 -25.03 -10.76
N ASN A 169 8.51 -24.61 -11.32
CA ASN A 169 9.24 -25.39 -12.34
C ASN A 169 9.96 -26.60 -11.73
N GLU A 170 10.42 -26.50 -10.48
CA GLU A 170 11.07 -27.61 -9.77
C GLU A 170 10.09 -28.72 -9.33
N THR A 171 8.78 -28.40 -9.19
CA THR A 171 7.75 -29.39 -8.85
C THR A 171 7.14 -30.09 -10.06
N VAL A 172 7.46 -29.67 -11.28
CA VAL A 172 6.94 -30.22 -12.55
C VAL A 172 8.04 -31.02 -13.30
N SER A 173 9.28 -30.97 -12.84
CA SER A 173 10.39 -31.80 -13.31
C SER A 173 10.58 -33.03 -12.45
#